data_8ccd49d9f5370b58d22e3ba36064db01
#
_entry.id   8ccd49d9f5370b58d22e3ba36064db01
#
_cell.length_a   1.000
_cell.length_b   1.000
_cell.length_c   1.000
_cell.angle_alpha   90.00
_cell.angle_beta   90.00
_cell.angle_gamma   90.00
#
_symmetry.space_group_name_H-M   'P 1'
#
loop_
_entity.id
_entity.type
_entity.pdbx_description
1 polymer ?
#
loop_
_entity_poly.entity_id
_entity_poly.type
_entity_poly.pdbx_seq_one_letter_code
_entity_poly.pdbx_strand_id
1 'polypeptide(L)'
;MPTDIAGTPARFLDIDFDGGTYEQAVRELDRLAQQDSFSFVVTPNVDHALMLHPKAPTPATQLFRQAYAAAAMRLCDSRILQRLAHLHGVTLDVVTGSDLTAYLFQNGHLAGRTVAIVGGDAAMVPELHERYPDVRIVQHQPPMGVLQNPRAIDEIIAFIEQERAHYVLLAIGSSGRDR
;
A
#
# COMPACT_ATOMS: atom_id res chain seq x y z
N MET A 1 -18.64 -0.70 6.56
CA MET A 1 -19.36 -0.59 5.27
C MET A 1 -18.67 -1.51 4.29
N PRO A 2 -19.37 -2.37 3.54
CA PRO A 2 -18.70 -3.16 2.52
C PRO A 2 -18.09 -2.22 1.48
N THR A 3 -16.86 -2.49 1.07
CA THR A 3 -16.16 -1.84 -0.03
C THR A 3 -16.96 -2.04 -1.33
N ASP A 4 -17.28 -0.95 -2.02
CA ASP A 4 -18.04 -0.98 -3.29
C ASP A 4 -17.10 -1.30 -4.48
N ILE A 5 -16.13 -2.20 -4.25
CA ILE A 5 -15.26 -2.72 -5.30
C ILE A 5 -16.07 -3.81 -6.01
N ALA A 6 -16.42 -3.57 -7.27
CA ALA A 6 -17.26 -4.45 -8.07
C ALA A 6 -16.57 -5.77 -8.52
N GLY A 7 -15.36 -6.05 -8.02
CA GLY A 7 -14.67 -7.34 -8.20
C GLY A 7 -15.20 -8.38 -7.22
N THR A 8 -15.05 -9.64 -7.54
CA THR A 8 -15.42 -10.74 -6.63
C THR A 8 -14.34 -10.89 -5.55
N PRO A 9 -14.63 -10.64 -4.27
CA PRO A 9 -13.69 -10.92 -3.20
C PRO A 9 -13.30 -12.40 -3.20
N ALA A 10 -12.04 -12.69 -2.98
CA ALA A 10 -11.54 -14.06 -2.98
C ALA A 10 -10.62 -14.30 -1.77
N ARG A 11 -10.75 -15.49 -1.16
CA ARG A 11 -9.90 -15.91 -0.04
C ARG A 11 -8.86 -16.91 -0.52
N PHE A 12 -7.60 -16.58 -0.28
CA PHE A 12 -6.48 -17.46 -0.59
C PHE A 12 -5.37 -17.30 0.45
N LEU A 13 -4.82 -18.40 0.96
CA LEU A 13 -3.80 -18.40 2.03
C LEU A 13 -4.22 -17.53 3.22
N ASP A 14 -5.46 -17.69 3.70
CA ASP A 14 -6.06 -16.92 4.80
C ASP A 14 -6.02 -15.38 4.64
N ILE A 15 -5.79 -14.91 3.43
CA ILE A 15 -5.92 -13.50 3.06
C ILE A 15 -7.21 -13.33 2.28
N ASP A 16 -8.04 -12.38 2.72
CA ASP A 16 -9.23 -11.96 1.99
C ASP A 16 -8.80 -10.85 1.02
N PHE A 17 -8.73 -11.17 -0.27
CA PHE A 17 -8.39 -10.21 -1.31
C PHE A 17 -9.62 -9.52 -1.83
N ASP A 18 -9.53 -8.22 -1.99
CA ASP A 18 -10.52 -7.44 -2.73
C ASP A 18 -10.21 -7.56 -4.23
N GLY A 19 -11.21 -7.96 -5.00
CA GLY A 19 -11.07 -8.10 -6.46
C GLY A 19 -11.33 -6.79 -7.19
N GLY A 20 -10.96 -6.72 -8.46
CA GLY A 20 -11.32 -5.61 -9.34
C GLY A 20 -10.19 -5.08 -10.21
N THR A 21 -10.51 -4.03 -10.96
CA THR A 21 -9.58 -3.34 -11.86
C THR A 21 -8.87 -2.18 -11.16
N TYR A 22 -7.85 -1.61 -11.82
CA TYR A 22 -7.19 -0.38 -11.35
C TYR A 22 -8.19 0.78 -11.17
N GLU A 23 -9.12 0.97 -12.11
CA GLU A 23 -10.14 2.02 -12.01
C GLU A 23 -11.06 1.85 -10.81
N GLN A 24 -11.41 0.60 -10.48
CA GLN A 24 -12.23 0.29 -9.31
C GLN A 24 -11.46 0.56 -8.02
N ALA A 25 -10.19 0.13 -7.95
CA ALA A 25 -9.32 0.41 -6.82
C ALA A 25 -9.13 1.92 -6.61
N VAL A 26 -8.93 2.68 -7.69
CA VAL A 26 -8.78 4.14 -7.64
C VAL A 26 -10.06 4.82 -7.17
N ARG A 27 -11.24 4.42 -7.66
CA ARG A 27 -12.51 4.98 -7.16
C ARG A 27 -12.68 4.78 -5.66
N GLU A 28 -12.29 3.62 -5.15
CA GLU A 28 -12.35 3.36 -3.72
C GLU A 28 -11.30 4.16 -2.94
N LEU A 29 -10.09 4.30 -3.46
CA LEU A 29 -9.07 5.18 -2.90
C LEU A 29 -9.55 6.64 -2.82
N ASP A 30 -10.15 7.15 -3.89
CA ASP A 30 -10.72 8.50 -3.92
C ASP A 30 -11.83 8.68 -2.88
N ARG A 31 -12.69 7.67 -2.72
CA ARG A 31 -13.73 7.65 -1.69
C ARG A 31 -13.16 7.66 -0.28
N LEU A 32 -12.13 6.86 -0.03
CA LEU A 32 -11.42 6.81 1.26
C LEU A 32 -10.71 8.12 1.57
N ALA A 33 -10.06 8.72 0.56
CA ALA A 33 -9.35 10.00 0.71
C ALA A 33 -10.26 11.20 1.00
N GLN A 34 -11.58 11.07 0.78
CA GLN A 34 -12.57 12.10 1.12
C GLN A 34 -13.13 11.95 2.54
N GLN A 35 -12.75 10.91 3.26
CA GLN A 35 -13.19 10.67 4.63
C GLN A 35 -12.30 11.40 5.64
N ASP A 36 -12.86 11.85 6.76
CA ASP A 36 -12.10 12.44 7.85
C ASP A 36 -11.33 11.41 8.69
N SER A 37 -11.50 10.12 8.40
CA SER A 37 -10.85 9.02 9.09
C SER A 37 -9.67 8.47 8.31
N PHE A 38 -8.58 8.15 9.02
CA PHE A 38 -7.44 7.44 8.45
C PHE A 38 -7.87 6.05 7.92
N SER A 39 -7.42 5.75 6.71
CA SER A 39 -7.58 4.44 6.08
C SER A 39 -6.29 4.03 5.41
N PHE A 40 -6.04 2.73 5.29
CA PHE A 40 -4.86 2.26 4.56
C PHE A 40 -5.19 1.04 3.71
N VAL A 41 -4.39 0.87 2.67
CA VAL A 41 -4.48 -0.22 1.71
C VAL A 41 -3.20 -1.03 1.78
N VAL A 42 -3.33 -2.33 1.72
CA VAL A 42 -2.18 -3.25 1.66
C VAL A 42 -2.18 -3.98 0.32
N THR A 43 -0.98 -4.25 -0.17
CA THR A 43 -0.77 -4.96 -1.43
C THR A 43 -0.01 -6.27 -1.17
N PRO A 44 -0.70 -7.33 -0.67
CA PRO A 44 -0.10 -8.61 -0.37
C PRO A 44 0.61 -9.25 -1.57
N ASN A 45 1.83 -9.67 -1.33
CA ASN A 45 2.63 -10.49 -2.24
C ASN A 45 3.02 -11.83 -1.58
N VAL A 46 3.89 -12.62 -2.20
CA VAL A 46 4.33 -13.92 -1.67
C VAL A 46 5.03 -13.79 -0.33
N ASP A 47 5.89 -12.76 -0.16
CA ASP A 47 6.63 -12.57 1.10
C ASP A 47 5.66 -12.26 2.25
N HIS A 48 4.66 -11.43 1.99
CA HIS A 48 3.61 -11.12 2.96
C HIS A 48 2.77 -12.37 3.31
N ALA A 49 2.44 -13.21 2.34
CA ALA A 49 1.75 -14.47 2.61
C ALA A 49 2.59 -15.39 3.51
N LEU A 50 3.91 -15.48 3.30
CA LEU A 50 4.81 -16.23 4.16
C LEU A 50 4.91 -15.63 5.58
N MET A 51 4.94 -14.31 5.70
CA MET A 51 4.96 -13.62 7.01
C MET A 51 3.66 -13.83 7.80
N LEU A 52 2.54 -13.96 7.12
CA LEU A 52 1.25 -14.26 7.76
C LEU A 52 1.15 -15.72 8.25
N HIS A 53 1.97 -16.63 7.68
CA HIS A 53 1.98 -18.07 7.99
C HIS A 53 3.35 -18.55 8.52
N PRO A 54 3.92 -17.95 9.57
CA PRO A 54 5.18 -18.40 10.11
C PRO A 54 5.00 -19.76 10.80
N LYS A 55 6.06 -20.57 10.84
CA LYS A 55 6.08 -21.86 11.56
C LYS A 55 5.77 -21.71 13.05
N ALA A 56 6.17 -20.59 13.65
CA ALA A 56 5.88 -20.21 15.03
C ALA A 56 5.39 -18.77 15.08
N PRO A 57 4.15 -18.49 15.47
CA PRO A 57 3.63 -17.13 15.63
C PRO A 57 4.42 -16.35 16.68
N THR A 58 4.73 -15.10 16.35
CA THR A 58 5.36 -14.14 17.26
C THR A 58 4.42 -12.96 17.52
N PRO A 59 4.67 -12.09 18.52
CA PRO A 59 3.92 -10.86 18.69
C PRO A 59 3.91 -9.99 17.42
N ALA A 60 5.02 -9.92 16.69
CA ALA A 60 5.11 -9.20 15.43
C ALA A 60 4.18 -9.80 14.36
N THR A 61 4.07 -11.12 14.27
CA THR A 61 3.13 -11.79 13.36
C THR A 61 1.68 -11.46 13.71
N GLN A 62 1.35 -11.41 15.01
CA GLN A 62 0.00 -11.07 15.44
C GLN A 62 -0.35 -9.62 15.08
N LEU A 63 0.57 -8.69 15.30
CA LEU A 63 0.41 -7.29 14.90
C LEU A 63 0.25 -7.16 13.39
N PHE A 64 1.04 -7.89 12.60
CA PHE A 64 0.93 -7.92 11.16
C PHE A 64 -0.43 -8.44 10.68
N ARG A 65 -0.95 -9.51 11.27
CA ARG A 65 -2.30 -10.02 10.99
C ARG A 65 -3.39 -9.01 11.36
N GLN A 66 -3.26 -8.32 12.48
CA GLN A 66 -4.19 -7.28 12.89
C GLN A 66 -4.19 -6.10 11.90
N ALA A 67 -3.01 -5.67 11.44
CA ALA A 67 -2.90 -4.64 10.42
C ALA A 67 -3.60 -5.07 9.11
N TYR A 68 -3.39 -6.32 8.66
CA TYR A 68 -4.07 -6.82 7.47
C TYR A 68 -5.59 -6.89 7.63
N ALA A 69 -6.08 -7.30 8.80
CA ALA A 69 -7.51 -7.34 9.08
C ALA A 69 -8.14 -5.93 9.13
N ALA A 70 -7.38 -4.92 9.57
CA ALA A 70 -7.82 -3.54 9.66
C ALA A 70 -7.69 -2.76 8.34
N ALA A 71 -7.00 -3.28 7.33
CA ALA A 71 -6.85 -2.61 6.04
C ALA A 71 -8.20 -2.41 5.35
N ALA A 72 -8.39 -1.23 4.78
CA ALA A 72 -9.60 -0.91 4.02
C ALA A 72 -9.68 -1.69 2.69
N MET A 73 -8.52 -1.97 2.07
CA MET A 73 -8.40 -2.83 0.89
C MET A 73 -7.15 -3.71 0.98
N ARG A 74 -7.23 -4.88 0.39
CA ARG A 74 -6.15 -5.88 0.23
C ARG A 74 -6.07 -6.30 -1.23
N LEU A 75 -5.20 -5.64 -2.00
CA LEU A 75 -5.05 -5.84 -3.43
C LEU A 75 -3.92 -6.84 -3.70
N CYS A 76 -4.13 -7.82 -4.57
CA CYS A 76 -3.10 -8.82 -4.88
C CYS A 76 -1.96 -8.18 -5.68
N ASP A 77 -0.76 -8.10 -5.09
CA ASP A 77 0.47 -7.60 -5.73
C ASP A 77 1.39 -8.76 -6.13
N SER A 78 0.84 -9.79 -6.76
CA SER A 78 1.66 -10.93 -7.16
C SER A 78 1.02 -11.79 -8.22
N ARG A 79 1.61 -11.80 -9.41
CA ARG A 79 1.26 -12.77 -10.45
C ARG A 79 1.58 -14.21 -10.05
N ILE A 80 2.51 -14.42 -9.13
CA ILE A 80 2.83 -15.75 -8.60
C ILE A 80 1.67 -16.22 -7.72
N LEU A 81 1.19 -15.36 -6.79
CA LEU A 81 0.01 -15.68 -5.99
C LEU A 81 -1.22 -15.95 -6.87
N GLN A 82 -1.44 -15.14 -7.89
CA GLN A 82 -2.54 -15.34 -8.85
C GLN A 82 -2.47 -16.72 -9.49
N ARG A 83 -1.29 -17.14 -9.97
CA ARG A 83 -1.10 -18.47 -10.61
C ARG A 83 -1.31 -19.59 -9.62
N LEU A 84 -0.78 -19.46 -8.39
CA LEU A 84 -0.97 -20.45 -7.34
C LEU A 84 -2.45 -20.56 -6.95
N ALA A 85 -3.14 -19.46 -6.77
CA ALA A 85 -4.57 -19.44 -6.47
C ALA A 85 -5.38 -20.11 -7.59
N HIS A 86 -5.06 -19.83 -8.85
CA HIS A 86 -5.71 -20.44 -10.00
C HIS A 86 -5.55 -21.98 -10.00
N LEU A 87 -4.38 -22.50 -9.65
CA LEU A 87 -4.16 -23.95 -9.50
C LEU A 87 -5.04 -24.59 -8.40
N HIS A 88 -5.49 -23.79 -7.46
CA HIS A 88 -6.42 -24.20 -6.38
C HIS A 88 -7.88 -23.79 -6.66
N GLY A 89 -8.21 -23.41 -7.89
CA GLY A 89 -9.57 -23.03 -8.28
C GLY A 89 -10.03 -21.67 -7.79
N VAL A 90 -9.10 -20.81 -7.33
CA VAL A 90 -9.39 -19.44 -6.87
C VAL A 90 -8.92 -18.43 -7.91
N THR A 91 -9.79 -17.52 -8.29
CA THR A 91 -9.44 -16.41 -9.19
C THR A 91 -9.05 -15.17 -8.36
N LEU A 92 -7.86 -14.62 -8.61
CA LEU A 92 -7.39 -13.36 -8.02
C LEU A 92 -7.14 -12.33 -9.11
N ASP A 93 -7.70 -11.15 -8.94
CA ASP A 93 -7.34 -9.98 -9.76
C ASP A 93 -6.01 -9.41 -9.25
N VAL A 94 -5.11 -9.06 -10.16
CA VAL A 94 -3.81 -8.48 -9.80
C VAL A 94 -3.83 -6.98 -10.01
N VAL A 95 -3.69 -6.25 -8.90
CA VAL A 95 -3.50 -4.79 -8.86
C VAL A 95 -2.27 -4.53 -8.02
N THR A 96 -1.13 -4.30 -8.69
CA THR A 96 0.14 -4.08 -7.99
C THR A 96 0.21 -2.67 -7.42
N GLY A 97 0.87 -2.51 -6.27
CA GLY A 97 1.02 -1.19 -5.63
C GLY A 97 1.77 -0.19 -6.52
N SER A 98 2.81 -0.65 -7.23
CA SER A 98 3.59 0.19 -8.14
C SER A 98 2.76 0.67 -9.35
N ASP A 99 2.04 -0.25 -10.00
CA ASP A 99 1.23 0.09 -11.16
C ASP A 99 0.01 0.94 -10.76
N LEU A 100 -0.58 0.69 -9.57
CA LEU A 100 -1.65 1.51 -9.02
C LEU A 100 -1.18 2.94 -8.74
N THR A 101 0.01 3.09 -8.16
CA THR A 101 0.64 4.40 -7.96
C THR A 101 0.88 5.12 -9.29
N ALA A 102 1.45 4.42 -10.27
CA ALA A 102 1.65 4.97 -11.61
C ALA A 102 0.32 5.37 -12.27
N TYR A 103 -0.72 4.55 -12.12
CA TYR A 103 -2.06 4.83 -12.65
C TYR A 103 -2.66 6.11 -12.03
N LEU A 104 -2.54 6.31 -10.71
CA LEU A 104 -3.01 7.50 -10.01
C LEU A 104 -2.36 8.78 -10.58
N PHE A 105 -1.04 8.77 -10.78
CA PHE A 105 -0.31 9.90 -11.34
C PHE A 105 -0.65 10.14 -12.81
N GLN A 106 -0.62 9.11 -13.64
CA GLN A 106 -0.75 9.22 -15.09
C GLN A 106 -2.16 9.61 -15.55
N ASN A 107 -3.18 9.26 -14.79
CA ASN A 107 -4.57 9.54 -15.12
C ASN A 107 -5.15 10.77 -14.39
N GLY A 108 -4.29 11.59 -13.75
CA GLY A 108 -4.68 12.86 -13.15
C GLY A 108 -5.49 12.76 -11.86
N HIS A 109 -5.56 11.58 -11.25
CA HIS A 109 -6.32 11.38 -9.99
C HIS A 109 -5.72 12.16 -8.81
N LEU A 110 -4.46 12.55 -8.91
CA LEU A 110 -3.75 13.30 -7.87
C LEU A 110 -3.68 14.81 -8.11
N ALA A 111 -4.25 15.31 -9.22
CA ALA A 111 -4.25 16.74 -9.54
C ALA A 111 -4.91 17.57 -8.43
N GLY A 112 -4.26 18.64 -7.98
CA GLY A 112 -4.72 19.51 -6.90
C GLY A 112 -4.61 18.89 -5.50
N ARG A 113 -4.02 17.70 -5.35
CA ARG A 113 -3.90 16.96 -4.08
C ARG A 113 -2.47 17.00 -3.53
N THR A 114 -2.36 16.76 -2.22
CA THR A 114 -1.07 16.56 -1.55
C THR A 114 -0.79 15.07 -1.42
N VAL A 115 0.39 14.65 -1.88
CA VAL A 115 0.92 13.29 -1.76
C VAL A 115 2.16 13.32 -0.88
N ALA A 116 2.15 12.61 0.21
CA ALA A 116 3.31 12.40 1.07
C ALA A 116 3.99 11.08 0.70
N ILE A 117 5.31 11.11 0.52
CA ILE A 117 6.12 9.92 0.24
C ILE A 117 7.03 9.68 1.45
N VAL A 118 6.95 8.51 2.03
CA VAL A 118 7.84 8.06 3.10
C VAL A 118 8.83 7.06 2.54
N GLY A 119 10.11 7.42 2.52
CA GLY A 119 11.18 6.65 1.86
C GLY A 119 11.39 7.05 0.39
N GLY A 120 11.85 6.11 -0.41
CA GLY A 120 12.20 6.36 -1.81
C GLY A 120 13.51 7.13 -2.01
N ASP A 121 13.86 7.41 -3.26
CA ASP A 121 15.04 8.20 -3.63
C ASP A 121 14.71 9.71 -3.63
N ALA A 122 15.60 10.53 -3.07
CA ALA A 122 15.45 12.00 -3.09
C ALA A 122 15.42 12.57 -4.52
N ALA A 123 16.13 11.94 -5.45
CA ALA A 123 16.17 12.36 -6.85
C ALA A 123 14.81 12.23 -7.56
N MET A 124 13.92 11.38 -7.04
CA MET A 124 12.60 11.13 -7.63
C MET A 124 11.65 12.34 -7.50
N VAL A 125 11.74 13.10 -6.42
CA VAL A 125 10.79 14.19 -6.15
C VAL A 125 10.87 15.34 -7.17
N PRO A 126 12.08 15.84 -7.55
CA PRO A 126 12.19 16.82 -8.61
C PRO A 126 11.60 16.36 -9.95
N GLU A 127 11.85 15.10 -10.34
CA GLU A 127 11.30 14.51 -11.58
C GLU A 127 9.78 14.42 -11.55
N LEU A 128 9.22 14.05 -10.39
CA LEU A 128 7.77 14.00 -10.21
C LEU A 128 7.13 15.39 -10.24
N HIS A 129 7.77 16.42 -9.66
CA HIS A 129 7.30 17.80 -9.73
C HIS A 129 7.31 18.34 -11.16
N GLU A 130 8.34 18.03 -11.93
CA GLU A 130 8.42 18.45 -13.33
C GLU A 130 7.31 17.78 -14.17
N ARG A 131 7.07 16.49 -13.93
CA ARG A 131 6.11 15.69 -14.69
C ARG A 131 4.66 15.93 -14.28
N TYR A 132 4.42 16.26 -13.00
CA TYR A 132 3.09 16.44 -12.42
C TYR A 132 3.02 17.73 -11.59
N PRO A 133 3.09 18.90 -12.26
CA PRO A 133 3.18 20.19 -11.57
C PRO A 133 1.94 20.55 -10.73
N ASP A 134 0.80 19.91 -11.03
CA ASP A 134 -0.47 20.11 -10.31
C ASP A 134 -0.59 19.25 -9.03
N VAL A 135 0.42 18.43 -8.72
CA VAL A 135 0.44 17.60 -7.52
C VAL A 135 1.44 18.17 -6.51
N ARG A 136 0.99 18.49 -5.31
CA ARG A 136 1.89 18.84 -4.21
C ARG A 136 2.52 17.58 -3.64
N ILE A 137 3.82 17.37 -3.87
CA ILE A 137 4.56 16.20 -3.36
C ILE A 137 5.48 16.64 -2.23
N VAL A 138 5.42 15.94 -1.11
CA VAL A 138 6.30 16.11 0.04
C VAL A 138 6.95 14.77 0.38
N GLN A 139 8.20 14.76 0.82
CA GLN A 139 8.93 13.53 1.10
C GLN A 139 9.60 13.58 2.48
N HIS A 140 9.53 12.45 3.18
CA HIS A 140 10.34 12.17 4.36
C HIS A 140 11.19 10.93 4.11
N GLN A 141 12.48 11.03 4.34
CA GLN A 141 13.43 9.93 4.18
C GLN A 141 13.86 9.41 5.55
N PRO A 142 13.24 8.36 6.06
CA PRO A 142 13.65 7.78 7.33
C PRO A 142 15.00 7.07 7.20
N PRO A 143 15.77 6.93 8.30
CA PRO A 143 17.01 6.16 8.31
C PRO A 143 16.74 4.69 8.01
N MET A 144 17.78 3.97 7.59
CA MET A 144 17.70 2.51 7.44
C MET A 144 17.34 1.83 8.76
N GLY A 145 16.60 0.73 8.68
CA GLY A 145 16.23 -0.05 9.87
C GLY A 145 15.07 0.56 10.67
N VAL A 146 14.13 1.22 10.02
CA VAL A 146 12.96 1.89 10.64
C VAL A 146 12.24 1.00 11.66
N LEU A 147 12.02 -0.27 11.36
CA LEU A 147 11.27 -1.19 12.23
C LEU A 147 11.95 -1.44 13.59
N GLN A 148 13.26 -1.23 13.69
CA GLN A 148 14.04 -1.36 14.90
C GLN A 148 14.32 0.00 15.58
N ASN A 149 13.79 1.09 15.01
CA ASN A 149 14.03 2.45 15.48
C ASN A 149 12.70 3.15 15.83
N PRO A 150 12.23 3.06 17.09
CA PRO A 150 10.98 3.69 17.51
C PRO A 150 10.93 5.19 17.21
N ARG A 151 12.06 5.90 17.39
CA ARG A 151 12.13 7.33 17.11
C ARG A 151 11.87 7.65 15.61
N ALA A 152 12.40 6.83 14.71
CA ALA A 152 12.15 7.00 13.28
C ALA A 152 10.67 6.75 12.94
N ILE A 153 10.01 5.82 13.64
CA ILE A 153 8.57 5.60 13.51
C ILE A 153 7.78 6.83 13.98
N ASP A 154 8.13 7.41 15.15
CA ASP A 154 7.49 8.62 15.66
C ASP A 154 7.69 9.81 14.71
N GLU A 155 8.86 9.97 14.11
CA GLU A 155 9.17 11.00 13.12
C GLU A 155 8.32 10.83 11.85
N ILE A 156 8.09 9.60 11.38
CA ILE A 156 7.20 9.31 10.24
C ILE A 156 5.75 9.68 10.58
N ILE A 157 5.29 9.28 11.77
CA ILE A 157 3.91 9.61 12.22
C ILE A 157 3.73 11.12 12.27
N ALA A 158 4.65 11.84 12.91
CA ALA A 158 4.61 13.30 13.01
C ALA A 158 4.60 13.98 11.64
N PHE A 159 5.41 13.48 10.69
CA PHE A 159 5.43 13.97 9.32
C PHE A 159 4.06 13.78 8.62
N ILE A 160 3.47 12.59 8.73
CA ILE A 160 2.18 12.29 8.11
C ILE A 160 1.07 13.18 8.70
N GLU A 161 1.05 13.36 10.03
CA GLU A 161 0.08 14.21 10.72
C GLU A 161 0.25 15.69 10.36
N GLN A 162 1.49 16.17 10.25
CA GLN A 162 1.79 17.56 9.91
C GLN A 162 1.37 17.90 8.47
N GLU A 163 1.68 17.04 7.51
CA GLU A 163 1.44 17.31 6.08
C GLU A 163 -0.03 17.18 5.70
N ARG A 164 -0.83 16.45 6.46
CA ARG A 164 -2.26 16.20 6.20
C ARG A 164 -2.53 15.83 4.74
N ALA A 165 -1.66 14.97 4.21
CA ALA A 165 -1.71 14.57 2.82
C ALA A 165 -2.97 13.76 2.51
N HIS A 166 -3.51 13.94 1.30
CA HIS A 166 -4.64 13.13 0.83
C HIS A 166 -4.24 11.68 0.61
N TYR A 167 -2.99 11.48 0.19
CA TYR A 167 -2.39 10.16 -0.03
C TYR A 167 -1.02 10.08 0.62
N VAL A 168 -0.75 8.95 1.25
CA VAL A 168 0.58 8.62 1.80
C VAL A 168 1.08 7.37 1.12
N LEU A 169 2.24 7.47 0.45
CA LEU A 169 2.92 6.36 -0.20
C LEU A 169 4.08 5.90 0.69
N LEU A 170 4.01 4.67 1.18
CA LEU A 170 5.07 4.06 1.96
C LEU A 170 6.04 3.32 1.02
N ALA A 171 7.14 3.97 0.66
CA ALA A 171 8.21 3.42 -0.18
C ALA A 171 9.39 2.91 0.67
N ILE A 172 9.08 2.31 1.81
CA ILE A 172 10.06 1.75 2.75
C ILE A 172 10.33 0.31 2.32
N GLY A 173 11.56 0.00 1.89
CA GLY A 173 11.96 -1.34 1.54
C GLY A 173 11.85 -2.29 2.74
N SER A 174 11.36 -3.52 2.54
CA SER A 174 11.48 -4.56 3.54
C SER A 174 12.98 -4.82 3.78
N SER A 175 13.45 -4.57 5.01
CA SER A 175 14.81 -4.84 5.44
C SER A 175 15.09 -6.35 5.37
N GLY A 176 15.57 -6.83 4.24
CA GLY A 176 15.80 -8.25 4.04
C GLY A 176 16.71 -8.61 2.87
N ARG A 177 17.34 -7.63 2.24
CA ARG A 177 18.39 -7.91 1.24
C ARG A 177 19.59 -7.02 1.48
N ASP A 178 20.41 -7.43 2.43
CA ASP A 178 21.84 -7.14 2.35
C ASP A 178 22.35 -7.77 1.05
N ARG A 179 22.73 -6.93 0.09
CA ARG A 179 23.53 -7.33 -1.05
C ARG A 179 24.96 -6.88 -0.82
#